data_a0ce5575d7a3766d0ea92582fd552b8e
#
_entry.id   a0ce5575d7a3766d0ea92582fd552b8e
#
_cell.length_a   1.000
_cell.length_b   1.000
_cell.length_c   1.000
_cell.angle_alpha   90.00
_cell.angle_beta   90.00
_cell.angle_gamma   90.00
#
_symmetry.space_group_name_H-M   'P 1'
#
loop_
_entity.id
_entity.type
_entity.pdbx_description
1 polymer ?
#
loop_
_entity_poly.entity_id
_entity_poly.type
_entity_poly.pdbx_seq_one_letter_code
_entity_poly.pdbx_strand_id
1 'polypeptide(L)'
;GEYAILGIPYAQYVKGEFDFSKNIRIDHRNSFAFHIGMGIAVPYGNAKTIPFEKQYFSGGANSVRGWTVRDLGPGSFVRDENTNLLDQSGDIKLDASIEYRSKLFWKFQGAIFVDAGNIWTIRDYDNQPGGVFKFDKFYKQIAVAYGLGLRLDLDFFILRFDGGMKALNPVYEKGKDRYPIIHPKFSRDFAFHFAVGYPF
;
A
#
# COMPACT_ATOMS: atom_id res chain seq x y z
N GLY A 1 -22.91 16.80 -24.29
CA GLY A 1 -21.75 17.57 -24.74
C GLY A 1 -20.66 17.48 -23.69
N GLU A 2 -19.41 17.52 -24.12
CA GLU A 2 -18.27 17.56 -23.18
C GLU A 2 -18.18 18.93 -22.52
N TYR A 3 -17.95 18.95 -21.22
CA TYR A 3 -17.70 20.21 -20.49
C TYR A 3 -16.27 20.68 -20.75
N ALA A 4 -16.11 21.92 -21.21
CA ALA A 4 -14.82 22.50 -21.56
C ALA A 4 -14.67 23.92 -20.99
N ILE A 5 -13.45 24.29 -20.61
CA ILE A 5 -13.07 25.66 -20.26
C ILE A 5 -12.14 26.16 -21.37
N LEU A 6 -12.50 27.26 -22.02
CA LEU A 6 -11.75 27.82 -23.16
C LEU A 6 -11.51 26.79 -24.29
N GLY A 7 -12.48 25.87 -24.52
CA GLY A 7 -12.36 24.81 -25.54
C GLY A 7 -11.51 23.60 -25.13
N ILE A 8 -10.99 23.54 -23.90
CA ILE A 8 -10.21 22.44 -23.38
C ILE A 8 -11.07 21.57 -22.46
N PRO A 9 -11.34 20.29 -22.78
CA PRO A 9 -12.09 19.40 -21.90
C PRO A 9 -11.28 19.14 -20.61
N TYR A 10 -11.95 19.15 -19.46
CA TYR A 10 -11.33 18.93 -18.16
C TYR A 10 -11.84 17.66 -17.48
N ALA A 11 -10.97 17.04 -16.71
CA ALA A 11 -11.32 15.85 -15.93
C ALA A 11 -12.14 16.25 -14.68
N GLN A 12 -13.22 15.51 -14.43
CA GLN A 12 -14.09 15.71 -13.27
C GLN A 12 -14.05 14.45 -12.40
N TYR A 13 -13.74 14.64 -11.13
CA TYR A 13 -13.74 13.55 -10.15
C TYR A 13 -14.01 14.08 -8.75
N VAL A 14 -14.52 13.21 -7.88
CA VAL A 14 -14.60 13.43 -6.44
C VAL A 14 -13.63 12.47 -5.76
N LYS A 15 -12.85 12.99 -4.81
CA LYS A 15 -11.89 12.21 -4.04
C LYS A 15 -12.16 12.41 -2.55
N GLY A 16 -12.28 11.29 -1.81
CA GLY A 16 -12.39 11.26 -0.36
C GLY A 16 -11.29 10.40 0.23
N GLU A 17 -10.66 10.88 1.30
CA GLU A 17 -9.60 10.19 2.01
C GLU A 17 -9.85 10.22 3.51
N PHE A 18 -9.57 9.13 4.18
CA PHE A 18 -9.55 9.01 5.62
C PHE A 18 -8.21 8.42 6.04
N ASP A 19 -7.55 9.09 6.94
CA ASP A 19 -6.29 8.65 7.53
C ASP A 19 -6.36 8.76 9.05
N PHE A 20 -6.06 7.68 9.74
CA PHE A 20 -6.04 7.63 11.18
C PHE A 20 -4.77 6.96 11.67
N SER A 21 -4.00 7.68 12.47
CA SER A 21 -2.78 7.16 13.11
C SER A 21 -2.84 7.37 14.61
N LYS A 22 -2.44 6.36 15.37
CA LYS A 22 -2.38 6.42 16.82
C LYS A 22 -1.12 5.75 17.34
N ASN A 23 -0.39 6.47 18.19
CA ASN A 23 0.74 5.92 18.92
C ASN A 23 0.35 5.75 20.39
N ILE A 24 0.50 4.52 20.91
CA ILE A 24 0.23 4.16 22.29
C ILE A 24 1.54 3.81 22.98
N ARG A 25 1.98 4.68 23.88
CA ARG A 25 3.16 4.41 24.70
C ARG A 25 2.81 3.37 25.77
N ILE A 26 3.58 2.29 25.84
CA ILE A 26 3.50 1.27 26.89
C ILE A 26 4.34 1.69 28.07
N ASP A 27 5.58 2.06 27.82
CA ASP A 27 6.55 2.55 28.79
C ASP A 27 7.53 3.55 28.14
N HIS A 28 8.61 3.92 28.84
CA HIS A 28 9.60 4.89 28.33
C HIS A 28 10.46 4.38 27.16
N ARG A 29 10.42 3.07 26.86
CA ARG A 29 11.15 2.45 25.77
C ARG A 29 10.26 1.90 24.67
N ASN A 30 9.04 1.50 25.02
CA ASN A 30 8.17 0.68 24.15
C ASN A 30 6.88 1.40 23.78
N SER A 31 6.47 1.27 22.52
CA SER A 31 5.19 1.80 22.04
C SER A 31 4.61 0.94 20.93
N PHE A 32 3.28 1.00 20.77
CA PHE A 32 2.58 0.53 19.58
C PHE A 32 2.13 1.71 18.74
N ALA A 33 2.33 1.62 17.45
CA ALA A 33 1.77 2.54 16.47
C ALA A 33 0.76 1.79 15.59
N PHE A 34 -0.37 2.42 15.36
CA PHE A 34 -1.48 1.91 14.53
C PHE A 34 -1.77 2.91 13.43
N HIS A 35 -2.06 2.41 12.25
CA HIS A 35 -2.47 3.20 11.11
C HIS A 35 -3.60 2.53 10.36
N ILE A 36 -4.57 3.30 9.89
CA ILE A 36 -5.61 2.90 8.95
C ILE A 36 -5.78 4.03 7.95
N GLY A 37 -5.57 3.73 6.68
CA GLY A 37 -5.78 4.62 5.56
C GLY A 37 -6.85 4.08 4.61
N MET A 38 -7.78 4.91 4.21
CA MET A 38 -8.81 4.60 3.21
C MET A 38 -8.93 5.75 2.23
N GLY A 39 -9.11 5.42 0.96
CA GLY A 39 -9.32 6.42 -0.07
C GLY A 39 -10.24 5.92 -1.17
N ILE A 40 -11.03 6.82 -1.72
CA ILE A 40 -11.87 6.58 -2.89
C ILE A 40 -11.83 7.79 -3.79
N ALA A 41 -11.69 7.57 -5.09
CA ALA A 41 -11.76 8.60 -6.12
C ALA A 41 -12.71 8.15 -7.22
N VAL A 42 -13.76 8.90 -7.47
CA VAL A 42 -14.84 8.58 -8.42
C VAL A 42 -14.82 9.55 -9.58
N PRO A 43 -14.54 9.09 -10.82
CA PRO A 43 -14.63 9.93 -12.01
C PRO A 43 -16.09 10.13 -12.42
N TYR A 44 -16.44 11.32 -12.86
CA TYR A 44 -17.76 11.65 -13.40
C TYR A 44 -17.68 12.64 -14.56
N GLY A 45 -18.81 12.96 -15.19
CA GLY A 45 -18.87 13.89 -16.30
C GLY A 45 -18.01 13.46 -17.49
N ASN A 46 -17.06 14.29 -17.88
CA ASN A 46 -16.14 14.02 -18.99
C ASN A 46 -15.12 12.91 -18.69
N ALA A 47 -14.82 12.66 -17.41
CA ALA A 47 -13.77 11.73 -17.03
C ALA A 47 -14.27 10.30 -17.01
N LYS A 48 -13.69 9.45 -17.84
CA LYS A 48 -13.91 7.98 -17.79
C LYS A 48 -13.00 7.31 -16.75
N THR A 49 -11.83 7.90 -16.51
CA THR A 49 -10.81 7.44 -15.56
C THR A 49 -10.31 8.61 -14.72
N ILE A 50 -9.78 8.34 -13.55
CA ILE A 50 -9.10 9.35 -12.73
C ILE A 50 -7.74 9.67 -13.39
N PRO A 51 -7.32 10.95 -13.45
CA PRO A 51 -5.96 11.30 -13.85
C PRO A 51 -4.92 10.54 -13.02
N PHE A 52 -3.90 10.00 -13.67
CA PHE A 52 -2.92 9.13 -13.05
C PHE A 52 -2.28 9.70 -11.76
N GLU A 53 -1.98 11.02 -11.75
CA GLU A 53 -1.39 11.67 -10.57
C GLU A 53 -2.36 11.73 -9.37
N LYS A 54 -3.64 11.44 -9.57
CA LYS A 54 -4.68 11.44 -8.55
C LYS A 54 -5.13 10.04 -8.14
N GLN A 55 -4.71 9.02 -8.89
CA GLN A 55 -4.95 7.62 -8.55
C GLN A 55 -4.12 7.19 -7.35
N TYR A 56 -4.56 6.12 -6.71
CA TYR A 56 -3.85 5.48 -5.61
C TYR A 56 -2.87 4.42 -6.12
N PHE A 57 -1.82 4.21 -5.37
CA PHE A 57 -0.91 3.08 -5.52
C PHE A 57 -0.61 2.46 -4.16
N SER A 58 -0.12 1.22 -4.14
CA SER A 58 0.23 0.50 -2.92
C SER A 58 1.61 -0.15 -3.03
N GLY A 59 2.16 -0.52 -1.86
CA GLY A 59 3.54 -0.95 -1.70
C GLY A 59 4.48 0.20 -1.36
N GLY A 60 5.69 -0.15 -0.93
CA GLY A 60 6.71 0.80 -0.52
C GLY A 60 6.74 1.08 0.98
N ALA A 61 7.65 1.93 1.39
CA ALA A 61 8.00 2.18 2.78
C ALA A 61 6.87 2.72 3.67
N ASN A 62 5.85 3.37 3.10
CA ASN A 62 4.74 4.00 3.83
C ASN A 62 3.37 3.36 3.52
N SER A 63 3.36 2.12 3.03
CA SER A 63 2.16 1.35 2.77
C SER A 63 2.44 -0.11 3.15
N VAL A 64 2.13 -1.09 2.30
CA VAL A 64 2.37 -2.52 2.57
C VAL A 64 3.83 -2.87 2.23
N ARG A 65 4.70 -2.91 3.24
CA ARG A 65 6.17 -3.02 3.12
C ARG A 65 6.71 -4.36 2.62
N GLY A 66 5.86 -5.34 2.32
CA GLY A 66 6.25 -6.57 1.62
C GLY A 66 6.41 -6.40 0.11
N TRP A 67 6.00 -5.27 -0.45
CA TRP A 67 6.08 -4.93 -1.87
C TRP A 67 6.87 -3.66 -2.09
N THR A 68 7.56 -3.57 -3.21
CA THR A 68 8.20 -2.33 -3.66
C THR A 68 7.15 -1.29 -4.05
N VAL A 69 7.56 -0.06 -4.25
CA VAL A 69 6.65 1.04 -4.60
C VAL A 69 5.90 0.70 -5.90
N ARG A 70 4.56 0.80 -5.87
CA ARG A 70 3.67 0.50 -6.99
C ARG A 70 3.75 -0.93 -7.50
N ASP A 71 4.03 -1.90 -6.64
CA ASP A 71 4.14 -3.31 -7.01
C ASP A 71 2.99 -4.16 -6.44
N LEU A 72 2.03 -3.54 -5.77
CA LEU A 72 0.86 -4.19 -5.20
C LEU A 72 -0.43 -3.69 -5.82
N GLY A 73 -1.23 -4.61 -6.38
CA GLY A 73 -2.55 -4.34 -6.93
C GLY A 73 -2.55 -3.78 -8.36
N PRO A 74 -3.72 -3.39 -8.87
CA PRO A 74 -5.02 -3.42 -8.19
C PRO A 74 -5.60 -4.84 -8.02
N GLY A 75 -6.24 -5.07 -6.89
CA GLY A 75 -6.88 -6.35 -6.56
C GLY A 75 -5.96 -7.56 -6.68
N SER A 76 -6.30 -8.50 -7.55
CA SER A 76 -5.48 -9.68 -7.90
C SER A 76 -4.79 -9.55 -9.26
N PHE A 77 -4.69 -8.35 -9.80
CA PHE A 77 -4.00 -8.08 -11.06
C PHE A 77 -2.56 -8.59 -11.04
N VAL A 78 -2.17 -9.30 -12.08
CA VAL A 78 -0.83 -9.88 -12.24
C VAL A 78 -0.04 -8.99 -13.19
N ARG A 79 1.06 -8.46 -12.72
CA ARG A 79 2.02 -7.76 -13.56
C ARG A 79 2.79 -8.76 -14.43
N ASP A 80 2.88 -8.49 -15.71
CA ASP A 80 3.77 -9.15 -16.66
C ASP A 80 4.84 -8.19 -17.20
N GLU A 81 5.72 -8.69 -18.06
CA GLU A 81 6.83 -7.89 -18.64
C GLU A 81 6.32 -6.74 -19.55
N ASN A 82 5.09 -6.85 -20.05
CA ASN A 82 4.48 -5.86 -20.95
C ASN A 82 3.59 -4.87 -20.19
N THR A 83 3.38 -5.06 -18.89
CA THR A 83 2.51 -4.21 -18.07
C THR A 83 3.14 -2.84 -17.86
N ASN A 84 2.39 -1.80 -18.21
CA ASN A 84 2.80 -0.44 -17.91
C ASN A 84 2.74 -0.19 -16.38
N LEU A 85 3.71 0.55 -15.84
CA LEU A 85 3.66 1.00 -14.43
C LEU A 85 2.39 1.82 -14.10
N LEU A 86 1.77 2.44 -15.10
CA LEU A 86 0.50 3.15 -14.97
C LEU A 86 -0.66 2.21 -14.61
N ASP A 87 -0.60 0.95 -15.03
CA ASP A 87 -1.64 -0.03 -14.76
C ASP A 87 -1.62 -0.54 -13.31
N GLN A 88 -0.57 -0.21 -12.54
CA GLN A 88 -0.47 -0.50 -11.11
C GLN A 88 -1.00 0.66 -10.25
N SER A 89 -2.16 1.15 -10.60
CA SER A 89 -2.88 2.21 -9.92
C SER A 89 -4.35 1.86 -9.74
N GLY A 90 -5.03 2.50 -8.81
CA GLY A 90 -6.43 2.24 -8.52
C GLY A 90 -7.19 3.48 -8.08
N ASP A 91 -8.50 3.34 -8.01
CA ASP A 91 -9.44 4.37 -7.62
C ASP A 91 -9.84 4.25 -6.14
N ILE A 92 -9.61 3.08 -5.55
CA ILE A 92 -9.89 2.77 -4.14
C ILE A 92 -8.59 2.29 -3.50
N LYS A 93 -8.33 2.73 -2.27
CA LYS A 93 -7.22 2.28 -1.44
C LYS A 93 -7.71 1.89 -0.06
N LEU A 94 -7.15 0.81 0.48
CA LEU A 94 -7.27 0.42 1.86
C LEU A 94 -5.91 -0.06 2.33
N ASP A 95 -5.41 0.51 3.43
CA ASP A 95 -4.20 0.04 4.11
C ASP A 95 -4.35 0.17 5.62
N ALA A 96 -3.77 -0.78 6.32
CA ALA A 96 -3.68 -0.82 7.76
C ALA A 96 -2.31 -1.31 8.19
N SER A 97 -1.81 -0.78 9.28
CA SER A 97 -0.49 -1.14 9.80
C SER A 97 -0.50 -1.16 11.32
N ILE A 98 0.21 -2.14 11.88
CA ILE A 98 0.50 -2.22 13.31
C ILE A 98 2.02 -2.36 13.44
N GLU A 99 2.62 -1.50 14.26
CA GLU A 99 4.05 -1.49 14.46
C GLU A 99 4.38 -1.41 15.96
N TYR A 100 5.08 -2.41 16.50
CA TYR A 100 5.70 -2.34 17.81
C TYR A 100 7.08 -1.74 17.68
N ARG A 101 7.36 -0.70 18.47
CA ARG A 101 8.61 0.04 18.49
C ARG A 101 9.28 -0.08 19.85
N SER A 102 10.58 -0.39 19.87
CA SER A 102 11.37 -0.47 21.10
C SER A 102 12.68 0.29 20.97
N LYS A 103 12.97 1.18 21.92
CA LYS A 103 14.28 1.85 22.02
C LYS A 103 15.34 0.83 22.42
N LEU A 104 16.37 0.68 21.62
CA LEU A 104 17.47 -0.25 21.85
C LEU A 104 18.57 0.41 22.70
N PHE A 105 19.57 0.91 22.05
CA PHE A 105 20.68 1.63 22.66
C PHE A 105 20.99 2.90 21.86
N TRP A 106 21.58 3.88 22.51
CA TRP A 106 21.92 5.16 21.95
C TRP A 106 20.68 5.79 21.23
N LYS A 107 20.75 6.06 19.94
CA LYS A 107 19.69 6.61 19.11
C LYS A 107 18.97 5.55 18.23
N PHE A 108 19.28 4.27 18.45
CA PHE A 108 18.63 3.19 17.70
C PHE A 108 17.30 2.76 18.33
N GLN A 109 16.33 2.53 17.45
CA GLN A 109 15.05 1.96 17.79
C GLN A 109 14.76 0.79 16.82
N GLY A 110 14.42 -0.36 17.38
CA GLY A 110 13.92 -1.51 16.63
C GLY A 110 12.41 -1.43 16.43
N ALA A 111 11.92 -2.02 15.36
CA ALA A 111 10.49 -2.18 15.13
C ALA A 111 10.16 -3.57 14.57
N ILE A 112 8.99 -4.07 14.93
CA ILE A 112 8.36 -5.24 14.31
C ILE A 112 7.01 -4.75 13.79
N PHE A 113 6.66 -5.11 12.55
CA PHE A 113 5.45 -4.62 11.94
C PHE A 113 4.65 -5.69 11.19
N VAL A 114 3.38 -5.44 11.07
CA VAL A 114 2.45 -6.13 10.17
C VAL A 114 1.66 -5.08 9.42
N ASP A 115 1.67 -5.18 8.10
CA ASP A 115 0.94 -4.32 7.19
C ASP A 115 -0.08 -5.13 6.40
N ALA A 116 -1.23 -4.56 6.13
CA ALA A 116 -2.27 -5.16 5.31
C ALA A 116 -2.90 -4.10 4.41
N GLY A 117 -3.23 -4.44 3.17
CA GLY A 117 -3.89 -3.49 2.29
C GLY A 117 -3.90 -3.92 0.84
N ASN A 118 -4.52 -3.12 0.01
CA ASN A 118 -4.50 -3.19 -1.45
C ASN A 118 -5.13 -1.93 -2.05
N ILE A 119 -5.10 -1.85 -3.37
CA ILE A 119 -5.86 -0.89 -4.17
C ILE A 119 -6.80 -1.63 -5.12
N TRP A 120 -7.82 -0.95 -5.61
CA TRP A 120 -8.77 -1.48 -6.58
C TRP A 120 -9.24 -0.39 -7.53
N THR A 121 -9.73 -0.81 -8.69
CA THR A 121 -10.45 0.05 -9.62
C THR A 121 -11.95 0.02 -9.32
N ILE A 122 -12.66 1.12 -9.60
CA ILE A 122 -14.13 1.17 -9.50
C ILE A 122 -14.77 0.50 -10.73
N ARG A 123 -14.12 0.63 -11.88
CA ARG A 123 -14.60 0.06 -13.15
C ARG A 123 -13.74 -1.12 -13.55
N ASP A 124 -14.32 -2.01 -14.32
CA ASP A 124 -13.58 -3.12 -14.95
C ASP A 124 -12.83 -2.60 -16.17
N TYR A 125 -11.51 -2.77 -16.18
CA TYR A 125 -10.64 -2.35 -17.27
C TYR A 125 -9.96 -3.57 -17.87
N ASP A 126 -9.96 -3.67 -19.21
CA ASP A 126 -9.37 -4.80 -19.95
C ASP A 126 -7.87 -4.97 -19.68
N ASN A 127 -7.17 -3.86 -19.38
CA ASN A 127 -5.74 -3.83 -19.04
C ASN A 127 -5.43 -4.12 -17.57
N GLN A 128 -6.46 -4.30 -16.72
CA GLN A 128 -6.31 -4.56 -15.27
C GLN A 128 -7.25 -5.70 -14.82
N PRO A 129 -7.18 -6.89 -15.43
CA PRO A 129 -8.08 -8.00 -15.10
C PRO A 129 -7.94 -8.40 -13.62
N GLY A 130 -9.06 -8.53 -12.92
CA GLY A 130 -9.08 -8.82 -11.48
C GLY A 130 -8.86 -7.61 -10.57
N GLY A 131 -8.71 -6.39 -11.13
CA GLY A 131 -8.49 -5.16 -10.39
C GLY A 131 -9.75 -4.53 -9.80
N VAL A 132 -10.93 -4.87 -10.30
CA VAL A 132 -12.18 -4.23 -9.90
C VAL A 132 -12.60 -4.59 -8.46
N PHE A 133 -13.04 -3.58 -7.71
CA PHE A 133 -13.54 -3.73 -6.35
C PHE A 133 -14.89 -4.47 -6.34
N LYS A 134 -15.00 -5.52 -5.50
CA LYS A 134 -16.24 -6.25 -5.25
C LYS A 134 -16.39 -6.51 -3.76
N PHE A 135 -17.50 -6.08 -3.17
CA PHE A 135 -17.77 -6.21 -1.72
C PHE A 135 -17.72 -7.65 -1.20
N ASP A 136 -18.09 -8.62 -2.05
CA ASP A 136 -18.07 -10.04 -1.72
C ASP A 136 -16.69 -10.69 -1.86
N LYS A 137 -15.70 -9.99 -2.44
CA LYS A 137 -14.39 -10.57 -2.79
C LYS A 137 -13.18 -9.75 -2.31
N PHE A 138 -13.33 -8.46 -2.00
CA PHE A 138 -12.19 -7.58 -1.70
C PHE A 138 -11.32 -8.10 -0.55
N TYR A 139 -11.92 -8.70 0.49
CA TYR A 139 -11.20 -9.26 1.63
C TYR A 139 -10.26 -10.42 1.25
N LYS A 140 -10.55 -11.14 0.15
CA LYS A 140 -9.68 -12.19 -0.40
C LYS A 140 -8.49 -11.63 -1.16
N GLN A 141 -8.57 -10.35 -1.52
CA GLN A 141 -7.54 -9.63 -2.25
C GLN A 141 -6.69 -8.73 -1.34
N ILE A 142 -6.90 -8.76 -0.03
CA ILE A 142 -6.04 -8.07 0.93
C ILE A 142 -4.68 -8.75 0.93
N ALA A 143 -3.64 -7.97 0.64
CA ALA A 143 -2.25 -8.37 0.81
C ALA A 143 -1.83 -8.20 2.27
N VAL A 144 -0.98 -9.09 2.77
CA VAL A 144 -0.43 -8.98 4.13
C VAL A 144 1.08 -9.13 4.07
N ALA A 145 1.77 -8.26 4.78
CA ALA A 145 3.22 -8.30 4.98
C ALA A 145 3.57 -8.24 6.46
N TYR A 146 4.74 -8.73 6.81
CA TYR A 146 5.35 -8.58 8.12
C TYR A 146 6.84 -8.27 7.97
N GLY A 147 7.44 -7.72 8.99
CA GLY A 147 8.86 -7.42 8.88
C GLY A 147 9.48 -6.83 10.12
N LEU A 148 10.74 -6.51 9.96
CA LEU A 148 11.58 -5.86 10.96
C LEU A 148 12.07 -4.52 10.43
N GLY A 149 12.22 -3.56 11.34
CA GLY A 149 12.72 -2.26 10.99
C GLY A 149 13.74 -1.76 12.01
N LEU A 150 14.69 -0.99 11.52
CA LEU A 150 15.65 -0.25 12.31
C LEU A 150 15.46 1.25 12.05
N ARG A 151 15.42 2.02 13.12
CA ARG A 151 15.34 3.48 13.07
C ARG A 151 16.57 4.06 13.74
N LEU A 152 17.13 5.08 13.14
CA LEU A 152 18.18 5.92 13.73
C LEU A 152 17.64 7.33 13.90
N ASP A 153 17.38 7.71 15.16
CA ASP A 153 16.87 9.02 15.53
C ASP A 153 18.02 10.01 15.70
N LEU A 154 18.13 10.94 14.75
CA LEU A 154 19.18 11.98 14.73
C LEU A 154 18.67 13.35 15.24
N ASP A 155 17.61 13.34 16.06
CA ASP A 155 16.93 14.48 16.70
C ASP A 155 16.12 15.35 15.71
N PHE A 156 16.66 15.71 14.56
CA PHE A 156 15.99 16.53 13.54
C PHE A 156 15.47 15.72 12.35
N PHE A 157 15.88 14.47 12.16
CA PHE A 157 15.27 13.51 11.27
C PHE A 157 15.57 12.07 11.70
N ILE A 158 14.73 11.16 11.24
CA ILE A 158 14.83 9.73 11.52
C ILE A 158 15.16 9.02 10.22
N LEU A 159 16.27 8.26 10.22
CA LEU A 159 16.56 7.32 9.16
C LEU A 159 15.90 5.99 9.47
N ARG A 160 15.25 5.42 8.49
CA ARG A 160 14.49 4.18 8.62
C ARG A 160 14.93 3.15 7.58
N PHE A 161 15.16 1.94 8.07
CA PHE A 161 15.51 0.76 7.29
C PHE A 161 14.50 -0.32 7.62
N ASP A 162 13.66 -0.71 6.67
CA ASP A 162 12.64 -1.73 6.85
C ASP A 162 12.91 -2.92 5.92
N GLY A 163 12.91 -4.13 6.47
CA GLY A 163 12.88 -5.37 5.72
C GLY A 163 11.51 -6.02 5.87
N GLY A 164 10.74 -6.08 4.78
CA GLY A 164 9.40 -6.64 4.74
C GLY A 164 9.35 -7.96 3.98
N MET A 165 8.55 -8.89 4.48
CA MET A 165 8.26 -10.17 3.85
C MET A 165 6.77 -10.27 3.55
N LYS A 166 6.42 -10.80 2.38
CA LYS A 166 5.04 -11.12 2.04
C LYS A 166 4.53 -12.26 2.91
N ALA A 167 3.37 -12.10 3.54
CA ALA A 167 2.69 -13.15 4.28
C ALA A 167 1.55 -13.76 3.47
N LEU A 168 0.75 -12.92 2.80
CA LEU A 168 -0.32 -13.29 1.91
C LEU A 168 -0.22 -12.46 0.62
N ASN A 169 -0.11 -13.15 -0.52
CA ASN A 169 -0.04 -12.53 -1.84
C ASN A 169 -1.36 -12.75 -2.61
N PRO A 170 -2.18 -11.70 -2.85
CA PRO A 170 -3.49 -11.81 -3.46
C PRO A 170 -3.47 -12.11 -4.97
N VAL A 171 -2.32 -11.98 -5.61
CA VAL A 171 -2.12 -12.33 -7.04
C VAL A 171 -2.45 -13.81 -7.30
N TYR A 172 -2.18 -14.67 -6.33
CA TYR A 172 -2.46 -16.10 -6.44
C TYR A 172 -3.80 -16.44 -5.78
N GLU A 173 -4.71 -17.06 -6.51
CA GLU A 173 -6.02 -17.46 -5.95
C GLU A 173 -5.88 -18.61 -4.94
N LYS A 174 -5.00 -19.58 -5.22
CA LYS A 174 -4.79 -20.78 -4.41
C LYS A 174 -3.31 -21.23 -4.45
N GLY A 175 -2.96 -22.14 -3.56
CA GLY A 175 -1.66 -22.77 -3.56
C GLY A 175 -0.64 -22.17 -2.61
N LYS A 176 0.59 -22.72 -2.66
CA LYS A 176 1.67 -22.35 -1.73
C LYS A 176 2.16 -20.93 -1.90
N ASP A 177 2.13 -20.39 -3.12
CA ASP A 177 2.61 -19.05 -3.43
C ASP A 177 1.64 -17.95 -2.95
N ARG A 178 0.38 -18.30 -2.64
CA ARG A 178 -0.56 -17.40 -1.98
C ARG A 178 -0.17 -17.10 -0.54
N TYR A 179 0.47 -18.06 0.13
CA TYR A 179 0.85 -17.96 1.54
C TYR A 179 2.37 -18.06 1.72
N PRO A 180 3.15 -17.04 1.32
CA PRO A 180 4.59 -17.03 1.46
C PRO A 180 5.06 -17.20 2.90
N ILE A 181 4.25 -16.83 3.90
CA ILE A 181 4.55 -17.03 5.32
C ILE A 181 4.81 -18.51 5.66
N ILE A 182 4.19 -19.46 4.94
CA ILE A 182 4.37 -20.90 5.15
C ILE A 182 5.52 -21.44 4.26
N HIS A 183 5.70 -20.88 3.06
CA HIS A 183 6.68 -21.29 2.08
C HIS A 183 7.46 -20.07 1.53
N PRO A 184 8.27 -19.40 2.35
CA PRO A 184 8.95 -18.17 1.96
C PRO A 184 10.02 -18.44 0.90
N LYS A 185 10.03 -17.57 -0.13
CA LYS A 185 11.11 -17.47 -1.12
C LYS A 185 11.70 -16.08 -1.03
N PHE A 186 12.87 -15.95 -0.38
CA PHE A 186 13.45 -14.65 -0.06
C PHE A 186 13.60 -13.75 -1.29
N SER A 187 14.06 -14.29 -2.43
CA SER A 187 14.26 -13.54 -3.67
C SER A 187 12.97 -12.95 -4.28
N ARG A 188 11.80 -13.53 -3.98
CA ARG A 188 10.49 -13.11 -4.50
C ARG A 188 9.69 -12.32 -3.47
N ASP A 189 9.81 -12.70 -2.20
CA ASP A 189 8.87 -12.32 -1.15
C ASP A 189 9.42 -11.23 -0.22
N PHE A 190 10.71 -10.90 -0.33
CA PHE A 190 11.38 -9.87 0.47
C PHE A 190 11.46 -8.54 -0.26
N ALA A 191 11.19 -7.47 0.46
CA ALA A 191 11.41 -6.10 0.01
C ALA A 191 12.17 -5.32 1.07
N PHE A 192 13.17 -4.56 0.65
CA PHE A 192 13.93 -3.66 1.51
C PHE A 192 13.56 -2.21 1.20
N HIS A 193 13.36 -1.42 2.26
CA HIS A 193 13.01 -0.01 2.14
C HIS A 193 13.95 0.86 2.97
N PHE A 194 14.38 1.94 2.35
CA PHE A 194 15.04 3.06 3.01
C PHE A 194 14.10 4.28 2.96
N ALA A 195 13.91 4.95 4.09
CA ALA A 195 13.06 6.12 4.16
C ALA A 195 13.51 7.09 5.26
N VAL A 196 12.99 8.30 5.21
CA VAL A 196 13.19 9.34 6.23
C VAL A 196 11.86 9.60 6.92
N GLY A 197 11.87 9.63 8.26
CA GLY A 197 10.67 9.77 9.09
C GLY A 197 10.01 8.45 9.47
N TYR A 198 8.95 8.55 10.28
CA TYR A 198 8.09 7.39 10.58
C TYR A 198 7.18 7.05 9.40
N PRO A 199 6.68 5.81 9.28
CA PRO A 199 5.80 5.41 8.18
C PRO A 199 4.42 6.10 8.27
N PHE A 200 3.98 6.45 9.46
CA PHE A 200 2.71 7.09 9.80
C PHE A 200 2.78 7.68 11.22
#